data_323010b4f1951ed48616bc4aba638e25
#
_entry.id   323010b4f1951ed48616bc4aba638e25
#
_cell.length_a   1.000
_cell.length_b   1.000
_cell.length_c   1.000
_cell.angle_alpha   90.00
_cell.angle_beta   90.00
_cell.angle_gamma   90.00
#
_symmetry.space_group_name_H-M   'P 1'
#
loop_
_entity.id
_entity.type
_entity.pdbx_description
1 polymer ?
#
loop_
_entity_poly.entity_id
_entity_poly.type
_entity_poly.pdbx_seq_one_letter_code
_entity_poly.pdbx_strand_id
1 'polypeptide(L)'
;MAPLSRVIIDTDPGIDDILALLLALSSRSDEIEVQLISLTFGNIDVRSCLRNVVSMFHIIEQELKWRRENGKPEGFDALKAFKPTVAVGADRPLDDELMMADYFHGRDGLGDIHYSHPHLTPKQAWESLFSLTGNGTAEAEVESALDGHHSSFVASKKPAYQEILRVLKENEPDTITIIAVGPLTNLALAAAEDPETFLRAKEVVVMGGTVNLPGNVTPVAEFNTYADASAAARVYALTSPRPQSTLPPLNPSAPKPLPAYPPTLSKQLTLKLFPLDITHPHDITRGQFRAKTAPIAAAGSPLAEWLSIILSHSFATLDALHPGHDGDKAALSLHDPLCVWYALTRESPLWTLSAGSPEDIRVDTTGQWTKGMSVVDRRNRKRRDDDAVSASDHGHWLSNLAGNRVQRMEGSPGTEVFGGWLLDRIFGV
;
A
#
# COMPACT_ATOMS: atom_id res chain seq x y z
N MET A 1 10.41 9.41 23.35
CA MET A 1 9.18 10.11 22.96
C MET A 1 8.39 9.14 22.10
N ALA A 2 7.06 9.21 22.09
CA ALA A 2 6.27 8.41 21.17
C ALA A 2 6.55 8.88 19.73
N PRO A 3 6.56 7.99 18.72
CA PRO A 3 6.76 8.36 17.33
C PRO A 3 5.64 9.26 16.83
N LEU A 4 5.96 10.18 15.90
CA LEU A 4 4.99 11.11 15.31
C LEU A 4 3.90 10.38 14.51
N SER A 5 4.25 9.27 13.87
CA SER A 5 3.36 8.47 13.06
C SER A 5 3.37 7.01 13.49
N ARG A 6 2.21 6.50 13.89
CA ARG A 6 1.99 5.07 14.16
C ARG A 6 1.15 4.51 13.03
N VAL A 7 1.65 3.50 12.34
CA VAL A 7 1.05 3.10 11.08
C VAL A 7 0.78 1.59 10.97
N ILE A 8 -0.25 1.27 10.21
CA ILE A 8 -0.47 -0.01 9.55
C ILE A 8 -0.14 0.21 8.09
N ILE A 9 0.62 -0.68 7.45
CA ILE A 9 0.87 -0.65 6.01
C ILE A 9 0.19 -1.87 5.40
N ASP A 10 -0.85 -1.64 4.58
CA ASP A 10 -1.54 -2.67 3.80
C ASP A 10 -1.00 -2.63 2.38
N THR A 11 -0.41 -3.73 1.91
CA THR A 11 0.52 -3.76 0.77
C THR A 11 0.47 -5.11 0.05
N ASP A 12 0.77 -5.13 -1.24
CA ASP A 12 0.86 -6.32 -2.11
C ASP A 12 2.29 -6.46 -2.70
N PRO A 13 3.32 -6.70 -1.87
CA PRO A 13 4.72 -6.41 -2.10
C PRO A 13 5.25 -6.78 -3.48
N GLY A 14 5.14 -5.81 -4.39
CA GLY A 14 5.90 -5.65 -5.61
C GLY A 14 7.11 -4.74 -5.36
N ILE A 15 7.61 -4.14 -6.44
CA ILE A 15 8.91 -3.44 -6.42
C ILE A 15 8.83 -2.12 -5.65
N ASP A 16 7.84 -1.29 -5.91
CA ASP A 16 7.66 0.00 -5.23
C ASP A 16 7.10 -0.15 -3.82
N ASP A 17 6.27 -1.17 -3.54
CA ASP A 17 5.91 -1.57 -2.18
C ASP A 17 7.14 -1.85 -1.31
N ILE A 18 8.10 -2.60 -1.84
CA ILE A 18 9.37 -2.87 -1.14
C ILE A 18 10.10 -1.57 -0.82
N LEU A 19 10.14 -0.61 -1.74
CA LEU A 19 10.73 0.70 -1.48
C LEU A 19 9.95 1.47 -0.39
N ALA A 20 8.62 1.37 -0.38
CA ALA A 20 7.77 1.96 0.65
C ALA A 20 8.04 1.35 2.04
N LEU A 21 8.11 0.02 2.13
CA LEU A 21 8.43 -0.69 3.37
C LEU A 21 9.85 -0.37 3.85
N LEU A 22 10.85 -0.38 2.96
CA LEU A 22 12.22 -0.02 3.30
C LEU A 22 12.31 1.42 3.81
N LEU A 23 11.59 2.38 3.19
CA LEU A 23 11.53 3.75 3.64
C LEU A 23 10.99 3.84 5.07
N ALA A 24 9.86 3.18 5.35
CA ALA A 24 9.27 3.19 6.69
C ALA A 24 10.21 2.59 7.74
N LEU A 25 10.77 1.41 7.44
CA LEU A 25 11.61 0.65 8.36
C LEU A 25 13.00 1.29 8.60
N SER A 26 13.56 1.98 7.59
CA SER A 26 14.84 2.68 7.70
C SER A 26 14.74 4.07 8.34
N SER A 27 13.54 4.57 8.57
CA SER A 27 13.29 5.86 9.22
C SER A 27 13.68 5.84 10.69
N ARG A 28 13.73 7.02 11.31
CA ARG A 28 14.07 7.12 12.72
C ARG A 28 12.91 6.65 13.61
N SER A 29 13.23 6.13 14.77
CA SER A 29 12.24 5.61 15.73
C SER A 29 11.33 6.69 16.34
N ASP A 30 11.72 7.97 16.27
CA ASP A 30 10.88 9.10 16.69
C ASP A 30 9.97 9.62 15.56
N GLU A 31 10.16 9.18 14.32
CA GLU A 31 9.34 9.57 13.17
C GLU A 31 8.17 8.61 12.93
N ILE A 32 8.43 7.30 12.95
CA ILE A 32 7.43 6.30 12.58
C ILE A 32 7.56 5.01 13.39
N GLU A 33 6.41 4.42 13.71
CA GLU A 33 6.25 3.06 14.24
C GLU A 33 5.35 2.25 13.31
N VAL A 34 5.91 1.25 12.65
CA VAL A 34 5.12 0.29 11.85
C VAL A 34 4.62 -0.81 12.78
N GLN A 35 3.34 -0.80 13.10
CA GLN A 35 2.73 -1.80 14.00
C GLN A 35 2.32 -3.08 13.28
N LEU A 36 1.90 -2.94 12.01
CA LEU A 36 1.41 -4.05 11.20
C LEU A 36 1.79 -3.84 9.74
N ILE A 37 2.33 -4.89 9.13
CA ILE A 37 2.41 -5.07 7.68
C ILE A 37 1.32 -6.09 7.33
N SER A 38 0.28 -5.60 6.68
CA SER A 38 -0.91 -6.35 6.27
C SER A 38 -0.76 -6.70 4.80
N LEU A 39 -0.70 -7.98 4.46
CA LEU A 39 -0.47 -8.42 3.09
C LEU A 39 -1.78 -8.71 2.38
N THR A 40 -1.86 -8.30 1.12
CA THR A 40 -2.95 -8.63 0.21
C THR A 40 -2.40 -9.18 -1.11
N PHE A 41 -3.27 -9.75 -1.94
CA PHE A 41 -2.97 -10.00 -3.35
C PHE A 41 -2.94 -8.66 -4.12
N GLY A 42 -2.40 -8.66 -5.30
CA GLY A 42 -2.43 -7.52 -6.24
C GLY A 42 -1.32 -7.65 -7.26
N ASN A 43 -0.16 -7.03 -7.04
CA ASN A 43 1.00 -7.15 -7.93
C ASN A 43 1.33 -8.60 -8.26
N ILE A 44 1.17 -9.48 -7.28
CA ILE A 44 1.31 -10.94 -7.39
C ILE A 44 0.36 -11.62 -6.39
N ASP A 45 0.29 -12.96 -6.40
CA ASP A 45 -0.46 -13.71 -5.39
C ASP A 45 0.07 -13.46 -3.96
N VAL A 46 -0.82 -13.55 -2.97
CA VAL A 46 -0.51 -13.21 -1.58
C VAL A 46 0.61 -14.06 -0.96
N ARG A 47 0.82 -15.29 -1.43
CA ARG A 47 1.90 -16.16 -0.96
C ARG A 47 3.26 -15.64 -1.47
N SER A 48 3.32 -15.19 -2.70
CA SER A 48 4.50 -14.53 -3.27
C SER A 48 4.76 -13.19 -2.56
N CYS A 49 3.70 -12.40 -2.26
CA CYS A 49 3.79 -11.20 -1.43
C CYS A 49 4.45 -11.47 -0.07
N LEU A 50 4.02 -12.54 0.61
CA LEU A 50 4.62 -12.97 1.88
C LEU A 50 6.10 -13.33 1.72
N ARG A 51 6.44 -14.10 0.67
CA ARG A 51 7.84 -14.46 0.37
C ARG A 51 8.70 -13.20 0.13
N ASN A 52 8.16 -12.20 -0.55
CA ASN A 52 8.85 -10.94 -0.82
C ASN A 52 9.17 -10.18 0.46
N VAL A 53 8.21 -10.07 1.39
CA VAL A 53 8.42 -9.42 2.69
C VAL A 53 9.43 -10.17 3.55
N VAL A 54 9.34 -11.50 3.62
CA VAL A 54 10.31 -12.31 4.38
C VAL A 54 11.71 -12.18 3.79
N SER A 55 11.82 -12.15 2.44
CA SER A 55 13.10 -11.92 1.75
C SER A 55 13.65 -10.53 2.04
N MET A 56 12.80 -9.50 2.07
CA MET A 56 13.21 -8.14 2.45
C MET A 56 13.81 -8.11 3.86
N PHE A 57 13.15 -8.72 4.86
CA PHE A 57 13.70 -8.78 6.22
C PHE A 57 15.03 -9.53 6.27
N HIS A 58 15.13 -10.63 5.55
CA HIS A 58 16.39 -11.38 5.44
C HIS A 58 17.54 -10.52 4.87
N ILE A 59 17.27 -9.77 3.83
CA ILE A 59 18.26 -8.85 3.23
C ILE A 59 18.60 -7.70 4.18
N ILE A 60 17.63 -7.15 4.90
CA ILE A 60 17.89 -6.11 5.91
C ILE A 60 18.84 -6.65 7.01
N GLU A 61 18.64 -7.86 7.50
CA GLU A 61 19.51 -8.47 8.51
C GLU A 61 20.95 -8.65 7.99
N GLN A 62 21.11 -9.09 6.75
CA GLN A 62 22.42 -9.18 6.10
C GLN A 62 23.06 -7.80 5.95
N GLU A 63 22.29 -6.80 5.56
CA GLU A 63 22.74 -5.41 5.42
C GLU A 63 23.21 -4.83 6.76
N LEU A 64 22.43 -5.02 7.83
CA LEU A 64 22.80 -4.55 9.19
C LEU A 64 24.11 -5.22 9.65
N LYS A 65 24.27 -6.52 9.39
CA LYS A 65 25.51 -7.23 9.69
C LYS A 65 26.68 -6.64 8.90
N TRP A 66 26.53 -6.48 7.60
CA TRP A 66 27.55 -5.90 6.72
C TRP A 66 27.93 -4.47 7.16
N ARG A 67 26.95 -3.62 7.50
CA ARG A 67 27.20 -2.25 7.98
C ARG A 67 28.05 -2.27 9.26
N ARG A 68 27.72 -3.11 10.25
CA ARG A 68 28.52 -3.26 11.47
C ARG A 68 29.96 -3.69 11.20
N GLU A 69 30.14 -4.71 10.36
CA GLU A 69 31.45 -5.25 10.00
C GLU A 69 32.33 -4.25 9.23
N ASN A 70 31.72 -3.28 8.53
CA ASN A 70 32.40 -2.24 7.78
C ASN A 70 32.40 -0.86 8.47
N GLY A 71 32.04 -0.79 9.75
CA GLY A 71 32.06 0.45 10.54
C GLY A 71 31.13 1.54 10.03
N LYS A 72 30.04 1.15 9.37
CA LYS A 72 29.01 2.06 8.84
C LYS A 72 27.87 2.23 9.85
N PRO A 73 27.13 3.37 9.83
CA PRO A 73 25.91 3.52 10.59
C PRO A 73 24.91 2.41 10.21
N GLU A 74 24.34 1.74 11.20
CA GLU A 74 23.40 0.65 10.94
C GLU A 74 22.12 1.14 10.24
N GLY A 75 21.55 2.28 10.69
CA GLY A 75 20.23 2.73 10.24
C GLY A 75 19.10 1.81 10.71
N PHE A 76 17.98 1.81 9.99
CA PHE A 76 16.80 1.00 10.32
C PHE A 76 16.33 1.17 11.77
N ASP A 77 16.34 2.41 12.28
CA ASP A 77 16.09 2.68 13.69
C ASP A 77 14.64 2.42 14.09
N ALA A 78 13.68 2.67 13.17
CA ALA A 78 12.28 2.33 13.40
C ALA A 78 12.11 0.81 13.53
N LEU A 79 12.73 0.03 12.63
CA LEU A 79 12.68 -1.43 12.70
C LEU A 79 13.32 -1.98 13.97
N LYS A 80 14.48 -1.45 14.37
CA LYS A 80 15.18 -1.90 15.59
C LYS A 80 14.40 -1.59 16.87
N ALA A 81 13.68 -0.46 16.88
CA ALA A 81 12.88 -0.03 18.03
C ALA A 81 11.52 -0.75 18.10
N PHE A 82 10.90 -1.00 16.96
CA PHE A 82 9.52 -1.51 16.86
C PHE A 82 9.47 -2.64 15.84
N LYS A 83 9.32 -3.87 16.32
CA LYS A 83 9.13 -5.02 15.43
C LYS A 83 7.71 -5.06 14.90
N PRO A 84 7.47 -4.89 13.58
CA PRO A 84 6.12 -4.97 13.04
C PRO A 84 5.56 -6.39 13.14
N THR A 85 4.26 -6.49 13.35
CA THR A 85 3.53 -7.74 13.05
C THR A 85 3.41 -7.86 11.53
N VAL A 86 3.58 -9.08 10.98
CA VAL A 86 3.28 -9.40 9.58
C VAL A 86 2.10 -10.36 9.57
N ALA A 87 1.07 -10.04 8.80
CA ALA A 87 -0.15 -10.84 8.71
C ALA A 87 -0.55 -11.07 7.24
N VAL A 88 -0.94 -12.29 6.90
CA VAL A 88 -1.43 -12.67 5.59
C VAL A 88 -2.92 -12.38 5.50
N GLY A 89 -3.33 -11.66 4.45
CA GLY A 89 -4.72 -11.25 4.25
C GLY A 89 -5.38 -11.91 3.05
N ALA A 90 -6.14 -11.10 2.30
CA ALA A 90 -6.94 -11.56 1.19
C ALA A 90 -6.07 -12.16 0.08
N ASP A 91 -6.52 -13.28 -0.47
CA ASP A 91 -5.89 -14.00 -1.59
C ASP A 91 -6.61 -13.73 -2.93
N ARG A 92 -7.72 -12.99 -2.91
CA ARG A 92 -8.55 -12.65 -4.08
C ARG A 92 -9.44 -11.44 -3.79
N PRO A 93 -9.98 -10.79 -4.84
CA PRO A 93 -10.95 -9.71 -4.71
C PRO A 93 -12.29 -10.21 -4.13
N LEU A 94 -13.11 -9.26 -3.67
CA LEU A 94 -14.41 -9.55 -3.03
C LEU A 94 -15.39 -10.27 -3.97
N ASP A 95 -15.46 -9.87 -5.24
CA ASP A 95 -16.44 -10.35 -6.20
C ASP A 95 -15.97 -10.38 -7.66
N ASP A 96 -14.68 -10.25 -7.88
CA ASP A 96 -14.05 -10.27 -9.21
C ASP A 96 -13.10 -11.45 -9.41
N GLU A 97 -12.62 -11.61 -10.64
CA GLU A 97 -11.52 -12.52 -10.95
C GLU A 97 -10.19 -11.92 -10.49
N LEU A 98 -9.28 -12.79 -10.05
CA LEU A 98 -7.96 -12.39 -9.63
C LEU A 98 -7.19 -11.79 -10.82
N MET A 99 -6.68 -10.58 -10.63
CA MET A 99 -5.78 -9.92 -11.54
C MET A 99 -4.43 -9.68 -10.86
N MET A 100 -3.35 -9.78 -11.61
CA MET A 100 -1.98 -9.54 -11.15
C MET A 100 -1.24 -8.63 -12.14
N ALA A 101 -0.21 -7.95 -11.66
CA ALA A 101 0.67 -7.09 -12.46
C ALA A 101 2.04 -7.76 -12.73
N ASP A 102 2.04 -9.08 -12.90
CA ASP A 102 3.24 -9.90 -13.14
C ASP A 102 4.01 -9.49 -14.40
N TYR A 103 3.32 -8.90 -15.40
CA TYR A 103 3.96 -8.34 -16.59
C TYR A 103 4.94 -7.20 -16.26
N PHE A 104 4.72 -6.48 -15.15
CA PHE A 104 5.57 -5.37 -14.71
C PHE A 104 6.53 -5.79 -13.60
N HIS A 105 6.04 -6.52 -12.60
CA HIS A 105 6.80 -6.89 -11.41
C HIS A 105 7.57 -8.22 -11.55
N GLY A 106 7.38 -8.96 -12.66
CA GLY A 106 7.92 -10.32 -12.81
C GLY A 106 7.02 -11.37 -12.13
N ARG A 107 7.26 -12.66 -12.42
CA ARG A 107 6.42 -13.77 -11.93
C ARG A 107 6.41 -13.94 -10.41
N ASP A 108 7.45 -13.43 -9.74
CA ASP A 108 7.58 -13.48 -8.28
C ASP A 108 7.30 -12.12 -7.61
N GLY A 109 6.96 -11.10 -8.40
CA GLY A 109 6.71 -9.75 -7.93
C GLY A 109 7.98 -8.90 -7.71
N LEU A 110 9.17 -9.48 -7.85
CA LEU A 110 10.47 -8.82 -7.64
C LEU A 110 11.47 -9.08 -8.79
N GLY A 111 10.97 -9.06 -10.03
CA GLY A 111 11.84 -9.20 -11.21
C GLY A 111 12.47 -10.56 -11.37
N ASP A 112 11.75 -11.61 -10.98
CA ASP A 112 12.19 -13.01 -11.03
C ASP A 112 13.45 -13.29 -10.15
N ILE A 113 13.71 -12.49 -9.11
CA ILE A 113 14.91 -12.62 -8.26
C ILE A 113 14.99 -13.95 -7.54
N HIS A 114 13.84 -14.49 -7.11
CA HIS A 114 13.78 -15.77 -6.40
C HIS A 114 14.18 -16.96 -7.28
N TYR A 115 14.09 -16.82 -8.60
CA TYR A 115 14.53 -17.82 -9.58
C TYR A 115 15.96 -17.57 -10.05
N SER A 116 16.31 -16.32 -10.32
CA SER A 116 17.62 -15.94 -10.85
C SER A 116 18.72 -15.91 -9.78
N HIS A 117 18.36 -15.52 -8.54
CA HIS A 117 19.28 -15.35 -7.41
C HIS A 117 18.74 -16.02 -6.14
N PRO A 118 18.54 -17.35 -6.13
CA PRO A 118 17.88 -18.07 -5.03
C PRO A 118 18.63 -17.96 -3.69
N HIS A 119 19.91 -17.59 -3.70
CA HIS A 119 20.70 -17.36 -2.49
C HIS A 119 20.30 -16.10 -1.71
N LEU A 120 19.59 -15.16 -2.36
CA LEU A 120 19.02 -13.95 -1.74
C LEU A 120 17.63 -14.19 -1.16
N THR A 121 17.12 -15.41 -1.26
CA THR A 121 15.83 -15.80 -0.72
C THR A 121 16.03 -16.73 0.47
N PRO A 122 15.36 -16.51 1.62
CA PRO A 122 15.46 -17.44 2.74
C PRO A 122 14.86 -18.80 2.37
N LYS A 123 15.33 -19.86 3.02
CA LYS A 123 14.83 -21.22 2.83
C LYS A 123 13.35 -21.33 3.27
N GLN A 124 12.57 -22.20 2.63
CA GLN A 124 11.10 -22.28 2.75
C GLN A 124 10.51 -22.60 4.14
N ALA A 125 11.34 -22.86 5.16
CA ALA A 125 10.88 -23.17 6.51
C ALA A 125 10.00 -22.08 7.17
N TRP A 126 10.09 -20.84 6.70
CA TRP A 126 9.36 -19.68 7.20
C TRP A 126 7.83 -19.73 6.97
N GLU A 127 7.34 -20.48 6.00
CA GLU A 127 5.90 -20.57 5.68
C GLU A 127 5.08 -21.12 6.87
N SER A 128 5.67 -22.04 7.65
CA SER A 128 5.00 -22.64 8.80
C SER A 128 4.67 -21.67 9.93
N LEU A 129 5.37 -20.53 10.00
CA LEU A 129 5.11 -19.48 11.01
C LEU A 129 3.73 -18.84 10.86
N PHE A 130 3.25 -18.77 9.61
CA PHE A 130 1.97 -18.17 9.25
C PHE A 130 0.85 -19.21 9.11
N SER A 131 1.16 -20.51 9.19
CA SER A 131 0.18 -21.58 8.99
C SER A 131 -0.56 -21.88 10.28
N LEU A 132 -1.90 -21.93 10.22
CA LEU A 132 -2.78 -22.32 11.34
C LEU A 132 -2.71 -23.83 11.68
N THR A 133 -2.03 -24.65 10.88
CA THR A 133 -2.04 -26.13 10.94
C THR A 133 -0.75 -26.74 11.51
N GLY A 134 0.11 -25.95 12.17
CA GLY A 134 1.34 -26.47 12.80
C GLY A 134 1.04 -27.35 14.02
N ASN A 135 1.36 -28.64 13.97
CA ASN A 135 1.53 -29.44 15.19
C ASN A 135 2.75 -28.89 15.95
N GLY A 136 2.62 -28.60 17.25
CA GLY A 136 3.60 -27.87 18.06
C GLY A 136 5.04 -28.42 18.12
N THR A 137 5.31 -29.57 17.52
CA THR A 137 6.67 -30.13 17.34
C THR A 137 7.41 -29.48 16.16
N ALA A 138 6.67 -29.08 15.10
CA ALA A 138 7.26 -28.37 13.95
C ALA A 138 7.61 -26.90 14.27
N GLU A 139 6.88 -26.28 15.20
CA GLU A 139 7.15 -24.90 15.63
C GLU A 139 8.51 -24.77 16.34
N ALA A 140 8.84 -25.70 17.23
CA ALA A 140 10.13 -25.69 17.94
C ALA A 140 11.33 -26.01 17.02
N GLU A 141 11.13 -26.88 16.01
CA GLU A 141 12.17 -27.19 15.02
C GLU A 141 12.38 -26.05 14.03
N VAL A 142 11.29 -25.34 13.65
CA VAL A 142 11.33 -24.16 12.79
C VAL A 142 11.93 -22.98 13.54
N GLU A 143 11.55 -22.76 14.80
CA GLU A 143 12.13 -21.74 15.67
C GLU A 143 13.64 -21.94 15.87
N SER A 144 14.08 -23.19 16.03
CA SER A 144 15.50 -23.57 16.12
C SER A 144 16.26 -23.44 14.78
N ALA A 145 15.60 -23.72 13.64
CA ALA A 145 16.22 -23.60 12.31
C ALA A 145 16.31 -22.13 11.83
N LEU A 146 15.54 -21.24 12.44
CA LEU A 146 15.42 -19.83 12.15
C LEU A 146 16.11 -18.95 13.21
N ASP A 147 16.87 -19.57 14.11
CA ASP A 147 17.64 -18.93 15.18
C ASP A 147 18.52 -17.80 14.59
N GLY A 148 17.98 -16.56 14.62
CA GLY A 148 18.54 -15.35 14.04
C GLY A 148 17.71 -14.66 12.95
N HIS A 149 16.80 -15.35 12.27
CA HIS A 149 16.05 -14.75 11.13
C HIS A 149 14.70 -14.11 11.51
N HIS A 150 14.19 -14.35 12.74
CA HIS A 150 12.93 -13.75 13.24
C HIS A 150 13.13 -12.62 14.24
N SER A 151 14.31 -12.10 14.35
CA SER A 151 14.53 -10.96 15.26
C SER A 151 13.80 -9.69 14.81
N SER A 152 13.45 -9.59 13.52
CA SER A 152 13.01 -8.33 12.89
C SER A 152 11.50 -8.16 12.75
N PHE A 153 10.67 -9.22 12.86
CA PHE A 153 9.21 -9.13 12.80
C PHE A 153 8.52 -10.20 13.64
N VAL A 154 7.21 -10.02 13.85
CA VAL A 154 6.33 -10.99 14.51
C VAL A 154 5.36 -11.56 13.49
N ALA A 155 5.38 -12.88 13.28
CA ALA A 155 4.42 -13.54 12.39
C ALA A 155 3.07 -13.70 13.06
N SER A 156 1.98 -13.25 12.40
CA SER A 156 0.62 -13.50 12.87
C SER A 156 0.00 -14.71 12.20
N LYS A 157 -0.73 -15.50 12.98
CA LYS A 157 -1.58 -16.59 12.49
C LYS A 157 -3.02 -16.15 12.21
N LYS A 158 -3.36 -14.88 12.49
CA LYS A 158 -4.68 -14.31 12.20
C LYS A 158 -4.68 -13.67 10.83
N PRO A 159 -5.84 -13.67 10.13
CA PRO A 159 -5.99 -12.91 8.90
C PRO A 159 -5.69 -11.43 9.09
N ALA A 160 -5.09 -10.80 8.08
CA ALA A 160 -4.64 -9.40 8.17
C ALA A 160 -5.78 -8.44 8.57
N TYR A 161 -6.99 -8.61 8.05
CA TYR A 161 -8.12 -7.74 8.41
C TYR A 161 -8.48 -7.80 9.91
N GLN A 162 -8.28 -8.96 10.57
CA GLN A 162 -8.48 -9.09 12.03
C GLN A 162 -7.34 -8.45 12.81
N GLU A 163 -6.12 -8.51 12.29
CA GLU A 163 -4.98 -7.80 12.88
C GLU A 163 -5.13 -6.28 12.73
N ILE A 164 -5.66 -5.78 11.61
CA ILE A 164 -6.04 -4.36 11.46
C ILE A 164 -6.99 -3.95 12.59
N LEU A 165 -8.07 -4.70 12.79
CA LEU A 165 -9.04 -4.41 13.86
C LEU A 165 -8.41 -4.52 15.25
N ARG A 166 -7.54 -5.52 15.49
CA ARG A 166 -6.83 -5.65 16.75
C ARG A 166 -5.97 -4.42 17.06
N VAL A 167 -5.15 -3.99 16.10
CA VAL A 167 -4.29 -2.81 16.28
C VAL A 167 -5.14 -1.57 16.56
N LEU A 168 -6.22 -1.36 15.82
CA LEU A 168 -7.11 -0.21 16.04
C LEU A 168 -7.82 -0.26 17.41
N LYS A 169 -8.15 -1.45 17.89
CA LYS A 169 -8.81 -1.66 19.18
C LYS A 169 -7.87 -1.46 20.37
N GLU A 170 -6.63 -1.89 20.24
CA GLU A 170 -5.61 -1.82 21.30
C GLU A 170 -4.99 -0.44 21.45
N ASN A 171 -5.20 0.45 20.49
CA ASN A 171 -4.69 1.82 20.51
C ASN A 171 -5.79 2.84 20.74
N GLU A 172 -5.43 4.02 21.24
CA GLU A 172 -6.38 5.13 21.38
C GLU A 172 -6.96 5.53 20.02
N PRO A 173 -8.23 5.92 19.93
CA PRO A 173 -8.82 6.41 18.70
C PRO A 173 -8.02 7.58 18.12
N ASP A 174 -8.02 7.68 16.79
CA ASP A 174 -7.37 8.76 16.05
C ASP A 174 -5.84 8.83 16.21
N THR A 175 -5.20 7.69 16.56
CA THR A 175 -3.74 7.61 16.70
C THR A 175 -3.05 6.77 15.64
N ILE A 176 -3.77 5.86 14.97
CA ILE A 176 -3.23 4.96 13.96
C ILE A 176 -3.62 5.45 12.56
N THR A 177 -2.63 5.67 11.70
CA THR A 177 -2.83 5.89 10.26
C THR A 177 -2.71 4.55 9.53
N ILE A 178 -3.67 4.24 8.66
CA ILE A 178 -3.56 3.09 7.74
C ILE A 178 -3.04 3.61 6.41
N ILE A 179 -1.90 3.10 5.95
CA ILE A 179 -1.34 3.35 4.63
C ILE A 179 -1.67 2.13 3.78
N ALA A 180 -2.54 2.29 2.80
CA ALA A 180 -2.97 1.22 1.90
C ALA A 180 -2.41 1.50 0.51
N VAL A 181 -1.51 0.64 0.05
CA VAL A 181 -0.80 0.78 -1.22
C VAL A 181 -1.07 -0.39 -2.18
N GLY A 182 -1.94 -1.32 -1.78
CA GLY A 182 -2.49 -2.40 -2.62
C GLY A 182 -4.02 -2.31 -2.75
N PRO A 183 -4.67 -3.33 -3.35
CA PRO A 183 -6.12 -3.44 -3.41
C PRO A 183 -6.76 -3.42 -2.02
N LEU A 184 -7.84 -2.65 -1.84
CA LEU A 184 -8.42 -2.34 -0.53
C LEU A 184 -9.22 -3.49 0.12
N THR A 185 -9.01 -4.71 -0.31
CA THR A 185 -9.78 -5.90 0.12
C THR A 185 -9.70 -6.13 1.62
N ASN A 186 -8.50 -6.08 2.22
CA ASN A 186 -8.34 -6.25 3.67
C ASN A 186 -9.08 -5.16 4.45
N LEU A 187 -9.04 -3.92 3.98
CA LEU A 187 -9.71 -2.80 4.62
C LEU A 187 -11.23 -2.95 4.54
N ALA A 188 -11.75 -3.38 3.38
CA ALA A 188 -13.18 -3.62 3.20
C ALA A 188 -13.68 -4.78 4.08
N LEU A 189 -12.87 -5.84 4.24
CA LEU A 189 -13.17 -6.95 5.15
C LEU A 189 -13.18 -6.49 6.62
N ALA A 190 -12.17 -5.73 7.04
CA ALA A 190 -12.11 -5.17 8.40
C ALA A 190 -13.31 -4.27 8.69
N ALA A 191 -13.62 -3.36 7.78
CA ALA A 191 -14.75 -2.44 7.92
C ALA A 191 -16.12 -3.14 7.90
N ALA A 192 -16.24 -4.28 7.19
CA ALA A 192 -17.46 -5.07 7.15
C ALA A 192 -17.66 -5.90 8.43
N GLU A 193 -16.57 -6.36 9.06
CA GLU A 193 -16.61 -7.13 10.30
C GLU A 193 -16.94 -6.24 11.50
N ASP A 194 -16.23 -5.10 11.65
CA ASP A 194 -16.47 -4.15 12.75
C ASP A 194 -16.21 -2.72 12.27
N PRO A 195 -17.20 -2.06 11.67
CA PRO A 195 -17.06 -0.71 11.13
C PRO A 195 -16.70 0.33 12.20
N GLU A 196 -17.21 0.18 13.42
CA GLU A 196 -16.95 1.13 14.51
C GLU A 196 -15.49 1.03 15.00
N THR A 197 -14.93 -0.17 15.11
CA THR A 197 -13.50 -0.34 15.38
C THR A 197 -12.66 0.16 14.22
N PHE A 198 -13.05 -0.11 12.96
CA PHE A 198 -12.34 0.39 11.79
C PHE A 198 -12.28 1.92 11.75
N LEU A 199 -13.38 2.58 12.10
CA LEU A 199 -13.46 4.04 12.17
C LEU A 199 -12.60 4.66 13.29
N ARG A 200 -12.00 3.88 14.19
CA ARG A 200 -11.00 4.40 15.16
C ARG A 200 -9.70 4.83 14.49
N ALA A 201 -9.48 4.47 13.22
CA ALA A 201 -8.34 4.97 12.46
C ALA A 201 -8.33 6.51 12.44
N LYS A 202 -7.14 7.10 12.56
CA LYS A 202 -6.92 8.55 12.42
C LYS A 202 -7.26 8.99 11.01
N GLU A 203 -6.72 8.27 10.05
CA GLU A 203 -6.94 8.46 8.62
C GLU A 203 -6.54 7.19 7.87
N VAL A 204 -7.07 7.02 6.68
CA VAL A 204 -6.61 6.04 5.70
C VAL A 204 -5.98 6.79 4.54
N VAL A 205 -4.72 6.49 4.25
CA VAL A 205 -3.94 7.04 3.15
C VAL A 205 -3.90 5.99 2.05
N VAL A 206 -4.51 6.26 0.91
CA VAL A 206 -4.71 5.29 -0.17
C VAL A 206 -3.89 5.69 -1.39
N MET A 207 -2.97 4.82 -1.82
CA MET A 207 -2.44 4.86 -3.18
C MET A 207 -3.42 4.13 -4.09
N GLY A 208 -4.03 4.83 -5.04
CA GLY A 208 -4.96 4.22 -5.97
C GLY A 208 -5.80 5.20 -6.75
N GLY A 209 -6.38 4.72 -7.83
CA GLY A 209 -7.23 5.51 -8.69
C GLY A 209 -6.50 6.52 -9.57
N THR A 210 -7.26 7.09 -10.47
CA THR A 210 -6.86 8.22 -11.30
C THR A 210 -8.07 9.11 -11.53
N VAL A 211 -7.89 10.43 -11.51
CA VAL A 211 -9.02 11.38 -11.62
C VAL A 211 -8.92 12.21 -12.88
N ASN A 212 -7.74 12.71 -13.21
CA ASN A 212 -7.51 13.59 -14.37
C ASN A 212 -6.56 12.94 -15.41
N LEU A 213 -5.77 11.95 -15.00
CA LEU A 213 -4.86 11.22 -15.89
C LEU A 213 -5.54 9.95 -16.45
N PRO A 214 -5.02 9.39 -17.55
CA PRO A 214 -5.36 8.04 -17.97
C PRO A 214 -5.05 7.02 -16.87
N GLY A 215 -5.69 5.86 -16.94
CA GLY A 215 -5.31 4.72 -16.10
C GLY A 215 -4.01 4.06 -16.56
N ASN A 216 -3.48 3.19 -15.71
CA ASN A 216 -2.27 2.42 -16.00
C ASN A 216 -2.57 0.94 -16.33
N VAL A 217 -3.74 0.42 -15.97
CA VAL A 217 -4.18 -0.94 -16.27
C VAL A 217 -5.28 -0.99 -17.34
N THR A 218 -6.16 0.00 -17.34
CA THR A 218 -7.10 0.27 -18.43
C THR A 218 -7.01 1.73 -18.82
N PRO A 219 -7.60 2.18 -19.94
CA PRO A 219 -7.56 3.61 -20.30
C PRO A 219 -8.11 4.55 -19.23
N VAL A 220 -8.90 4.06 -18.27
CA VAL A 220 -9.61 4.89 -17.28
C VAL A 220 -9.42 4.43 -15.83
N ALA A 221 -8.76 3.31 -15.60
CA ALA A 221 -8.61 2.76 -14.24
C ALA A 221 -7.14 2.53 -13.87
N GLU A 222 -6.83 2.84 -12.63
CA GLU A 222 -5.58 2.51 -11.97
C GLU A 222 -5.66 1.08 -11.40
N PHE A 223 -4.52 0.40 -11.29
CA PHE A 223 -4.40 -1.02 -10.99
C PHE A 223 -5.05 -1.42 -9.66
N ASN A 224 -4.67 -0.79 -8.53
CA ASN A 224 -5.18 -1.16 -7.20
C ASN A 224 -6.70 -1.04 -7.11
N THR A 225 -7.23 0.05 -7.68
CA THR A 225 -8.67 0.29 -7.73
C THR A 225 -9.38 -0.68 -8.69
N TYR A 226 -8.75 -1.06 -9.80
CA TYR A 226 -9.32 -2.03 -10.74
C TYR A 226 -9.29 -3.46 -10.18
N ALA A 227 -8.22 -3.84 -9.48
CA ALA A 227 -8.03 -5.18 -8.94
C ALA A 227 -9.11 -5.58 -7.92
N ASP A 228 -9.63 -4.63 -7.14
CA ASP A 228 -10.86 -4.82 -6.34
C ASP A 228 -11.68 -3.52 -6.26
N ALA A 229 -12.43 -3.25 -7.33
CA ALA A 229 -13.27 -2.05 -7.43
C ALA A 229 -14.37 -2.02 -6.35
N SER A 230 -14.91 -3.18 -6.00
CA SER A 230 -15.92 -3.31 -4.95
C SER A 230 -15.37 -2.99 -3.57
N ALA A 231 -14.17 -3.43 -3.24
CA ALA A 231 -13.50 -3.09 -1.99
C ALA A 231 -13.22 -1.59 -1.92
N ALA A 232 -12.68 -0.99 -2.99
CA ALA A 232 -12.43 0.44 -3.06
C ALA A 232 -13.71 1.26 -2.87
N ALA A 233 -14.79 0.91 -3.58
CA ALA A 233 -16.09 1.57 -3.43
C ALA A 233 -16.65 1.45 -1.99
N ARG A 234 -16.50 0.29 -1.35
CA ARG A 234 -16.93 0.06 0.03
C ARG A 234 -16.15 0.91 1.03
N VAL A 235 -14.83 0.98 0.92
CA VAL A 235 -14.00 1.80 1.81
C VAL A 235 -14.31 3.29 1.61
N TYR A 236 -14.45 3.75 0.36
CA TYR A 236 -14.80 5.13 0.07
C TYR A 236 -16.18 5.52 0.60
N ALA A 237 -17.14 4.58 0.60
CA ALA A 237 -18.48 4.82 1.13
C ALA A 237 -18.47 5.22 2.62
N LEU A 238 -17.48 4.79 3.42
CA LEU A 238 -17.35 5.19 4.83
C LEU A 238 -17.00 6.66 5.01
N THR A 239 -16.57 7.36 3.97
CA THR A 239 -16.36 8.82 3.99
C THR A 239 -17.67 9.59 3.83
N SER A 240 -18.73 8.92 3.36
CA SER A 240 -20.04 9.53 3.12
C SER A 240 -20.78 9.80 4.43
N PRO A 241 -21.54 10.91 4.54
CA PRO A 241 -22.53 11.10 5.61
C PRO A 241 -23.57 9.97 5.65
N ARG A 242 -23.83 9.35 4.49
CA ARG A 242 -24.73 8.20 4.31
C ARG A 242 -24.04 7.13 3.47
N PRO A 243 -23.31 6.20 4.07
CA PRO A 243 -22.55 5.18 3.35
C PRO A 243 -23.38 4.41 2.32
N GLN A 244 -24.66 4.13 2.60
CA GLN A 244 -25.55 3.43 1.68
C GLN A 244 -25.77 4.16 0.35
N SER A 245 -25.51 5.48 0.29
CA SER A 245 -25.71 6.27 -0.94
C SER A 245 -24.69 5.95 -2.03
N THR A 246 -23.54 5.38 -1.65
CA THR A 246 -22.42 5.05 -2.58
C THR A 246 -21.90 3.63 -2.40
N LEU A 247 -22.48 2.88 -1.46
CA LEU A 247 -22.13 1.47 -1.29
C LEU A 247 -22.47 0.70 -2.58
N PRO A 248 -21.52 -0.10 -3.14
CA PRO A 248 -21.80 -0.87 -4.33
C PRO A 248 -22.94 -1.86 -4.09
N PRO A 249 -23.73 -2.17 -5.14
CA PRO A 249 -24.77 -3.17 -5.02
C PRO A 249 -24.17 -4.53 -4.64
N LEU A 250 -24.91 -5.29 -3.84
CA LEU A 250 -24.52 -6.66 -3.50
C LEU A 250 -24.46 -7.50 -4.78
N ASN A 251 -23.33 -8.16 -5.00
CA ASN A 251 -23.24 -9.19 -6.03
C ASN A 251 -23.76 -10.52 -5.47
N PRO A 252 -24.94 -11.01 -5.90
CA PRO A 252 -25.49 -12.27 -5.39
C PRO A 252 -24.63 -13.50 -5.71
N SER A 253 -23.76 -13.37 -6.70
CA SER A 253 -22.85 -14.44 -7.13
C SER A 253 -21.51 -14.41 -6.42
N ALA A 254 -21.25 -13.39 -5.57
CA ALA A 254 -20.03 -13.32 -4.79
C ALA A 254 -19.93 -14.53 -3.83
N PRO A 255 -18.76 -15.15 -3.70
CA PRO A 255 -18.58 -16.30 -2.81
C PRO A 255 -18.95 -16.00 -1.35
N LYS A 256 -18.77 -14.77 -0.91
CA LYS A 256 -19.09 -14.29 0.44
C LYS A 256 -19.51 -12.83 0.38
N PRO A 257 -20.80 -12.53 0.09
CA PRO A 257 -21.26 -11.15 0.04
C PRO A 257 -21.10 -10.48 1.41
N LEU A 258 -20.48 -9.30 1.43
CA LEU A 258 -20.30 -8.53 2.65
C LEU A 258 -21.60 -7.78 3.02
N PRO A 259 -21.94 -7.66 4.31
CA PRO A 259 -23.13 -6.93 4.75
C PRO A 259 -23.03 -5.44 4.40
N ALA A 260 -24.18 -4.77 4.28
CA ALA A 260 -24.23 -3.32 4.25
C ALA A 260 -23.77 -2.75 5.61
N TYR A 261 -23.20 -1.55 5.58
CA TYR A 261 -22.86 -0.86 6.82
C TYR A 261 -24.13 -0.44 7.59
N PRO A 262 -24.04 -0.26 8.92
CA PRO A 262 -25.12 0.33 9.70
C PRO A 262 -25.58 1.66 9.10
N PRO A 263 -26.88 1.99 9.21
CA PRO A 263 -27.40 3.26 8.69
C PRO A 263 -26.80 4.50 9.36
N THR A 264 -26.36 4.35 10.60
CA THR A 264 -25.69 5.39 11.38
C THR A 264 -24.36 4.86 11.89
N LEU A 265 -23.28 5.59 11.65
CA LEU A 265 -21.94 5.33 12.15
C LEU A 265 -21.50 6.46 13.07
N SER A 266 -20.59 6.17 14.00
CA SER A 266 -20.13 7.13 15.02
C SER A 266 -19.42 8.35 14.40
N LYS A 267 -18.71 8.15 13.28
CA LYS A 267 -18.07 9.21 12.50
C LYS A 267 -17.86 8.78 11.04
N GLN A 268 -17.51 9.73 10.19
CA GLN A 268 -17.06 9.47 8.83
C GLN A 268 -15.56 9.13 8.82
N LEU A 269 -15.16 8.25 7.92
CA LEU A 269 -13.75 7.94 7.69
C LEU A 269 -13.03 9.15 7.08
N THR A 270 -11.89 9.52 7.61
CA THR A 270 -10.95 10.41 6.94
C THR A 270 -10.12 9.59 5.97
N LEU A 271 -10.31 9.81 4.66
CA LEU A 271 -9.57 9.14 3.61
C LEU A 271 -8.84 10.15 2.73
N LYS A 272 -7.52 10.00 2.65
CA LYS A 272 -6.65 10.75 1.76
C LYS A 272 -6.26 9.89 0.57
N LEU A 273 -6.64 10.35 -0.61
CA LEU A 273 -6.39 9.65 -1.86
C LEU A 273 -5.15 10.22 -2.55
N PHE A 274 -4.22 9.35 -2.86
CA PHE A 274 -3.03 9.60 -3.66
C PHE A 274 -3.18 8.92 -5.02
N PRO A 275 -3.92 9.54 -5.96
CA PRO A 275 -4.14 8.97 -7.28
C PRO A 275 -2.88 9.11 -8.16
N LEU A 276 -2.90 8.48 -9.34
CA LEU A 276 -1.83 8.64 -10.34
C LEU A 276 -1.51 10.10 -10.63
N ASP A 277 -2.51 10.99 -10.50
CA ASP A 277 -2.38 12.44 -10.69
C ASP A 277 -1.26 13.06 -9.86
N ILE A 278 -1.04 12.58 -8.64
CA ILE A 278 0.06 13.04 -7.79
C ILE A 278 1.22 12.07 -7.74
N THR A 279 0.96 10.74 -7.82
CA THR A 279 2.04 9.75 -7.62
C THR A 279 2.93 9.61 -8.86
N HIS A 280 2.34 9.68 -10.06
CA HIS A 280 3.08 9.48 -11.32
C HIS A 280 4.27 10.42 -11.53
N PRO A 281 4.21 11.73 -11.21
CA PRO A 281 5.37 12.63 -11.38
C PRO A 281 6.45 12.49 -10.29
N HIS A 282 6.24 11.67 -9.25
CA HIS A 282 7.27 11.36 -8.25
C HIS A 282 8.02 10.11 -8.67
N ASP A 283 9.19 10.28 -9.24
CA ASP A 283 9.96 9.19 -9.82
C ASP A 283 11.42 9.14 -9.35
N ILE A 284 12.08 8.08 -9.78
CA ILE A 284 13.53 7.93 -9.71
C ILE A 284 14.05 7.45 -11.05
N THR A 285 15.02 8.16 -11.61
CA THR A 285 15.63 7.73 -12.86
C THR A 285 16.65 6.59 -12.65
N ARG A 286 16.81 5.77 -13.68
CA ARG A 286 17.87 4.72 -13.68
C ARG A 286 19.25 5.32 -13.36
N GLY A 287 19.55 6.50 -13.91
CA GLY A 287 20.81 7.19 -13.66
C GLY A 287 20.99 7.60 -12.21
N GLN A 288 19.96 8.19 -11.57
CA GLN A 288 19.97 8.56 -10.14
C GLN A 288 20.15 7.32 -9.26
N PHE A 289 19.35 6.28 -9.50
CA PHE A 289 19.43 5.03 -8.76
C PHE A 289 20.83 4.39 -8.87
N ARG A 290 21.35 4.23 -10.10
CA ARG A 290 22.65 3.64 -10.33
C ARG A 290 23.78 4.47 -9.71
N ALA A 291 23.74 5.79 -9.85
CA ALA A 291 24.76 6.66 -9.26
C ALA A 291 24.85 6.51 -7.74
N LYS A 292 23.72 6.30 -7.07
CA LYS A 292 23.64 6.10 -5.62
C LYS A 292 24.04 4.69 -5.20
N THR A 293 23.54 3.66 -5.88
CA THR A 293 23.63 2.27 -5.41
C THR A 293 24.89 1.55 -5.90
N ALA A 294 25.44 1.86 -7.10
CA ALA A 294 26.58 1.14 -7.64
C ALA A 294 27.84 1.20 -6.75
N PRO A 295 28.23 2.33 -6.15
CA PRO A 295 29.37 2.36 -5.24
C PRO A 295 29.14 1.52 -3.98
N ILE A 296 27.91 1.49 -3.47
CA ILE A 296 27.52 0.77 -2.25
C ILE A 296 27.50 -0.73 -2.53
N ALA A 297 26.94 -1.14 -3.68
CA ALA A 297 26.95 -2.53 -4.12
C ALA A 297 28.37 -3.04 -4.38
N ALA A 298 29.21 -2.24 -5.04
CA ALA A 298 30.63 -2.57 -5.25
C ALA A 298 31.41 -2.73 -3.93
N ALA A 299 30.98 -2.07 -2.86
CA ALA A 299 31.52 -2.26 -1.52
C ALA A 299 30.99 -3.50 -0.80
N GLY A 300 30.05 -4.25 -1.41
CA GLY A 300 29.50 -5.50 -0.92
C GLY A 300 28.23 -5.38 -0.07
N SER A 301 27.46 -4.28 -0.20
CA SER A 301 26.16 -4.14 0.48
C SER A 301 25.14 -5.12 -0.10
N PRO A 302 24.58 -6.04 0.70
CA PRO A 302 23.54 -6.97 0.26
C PRO A 302 22.26 -6.25 -0.20
N LEU A 303 21.88 -5.18 0.48
CA LEU A 303 20.69 -4.41 0.14
C LEU A 303 20.84 -3.67 -1.19
N ALA A 304 22.01 -3.08 -1.45
CA ALA A 304 22.26 -2.40 -2.71
C ALA A 304 22.34 -3.39 -3.89
N GLU A 305 22.92 -4.57 -3.69
CA GLU A 305 22.91 -5.66 -4.67
C GLU A 305 21.49 -6.10 -4.99
N TRP A 306 20.71 -6.44 -3.96
CA TRP A 306 19.32 -6.92 -4.07
C TRP A 306 18.44 -5.92 -4.81
N LEU A 307 18.44 -4.65 -4.39
CA LEU A 307 17.67 -3.59 -5.05
C LEU A 307 18.14 -3.34 -6.49
N SER A 308 19.45 -3.46 -6.77
CA SER A 308 19.97 -3.29 -8.14
C SER A 308 19.42 -4.35 -9.09
N ILE A 309 19.27 -5.59 -8.64
CA ILE A 309 18.69 -6.68 -9.43
C ILE A 309 17.21 -6.39 -9.71
N ILE A 310 16.44 -6.08 -8.66
CA ILE A 310 15.00 -5.84 -8.75
C ILE A 310 14.70 -4.65 -9.67
N LEU A 311 15.34 -3.50 -9.44
CA LEU A 311 15.05 -2.29 -10.21
C LEU A 311 15.59 -2.37 -11.65
N SER A 312 16.61 -3.17 -11.90
CA SER A 312 17.06 -3.43 -13.28
C SER A 312 15.97 -4.10 -14.12
N HIS A 313 15.18 -5.00 -13.52
CA HIS A 313 14.03 -5.60 -14.17
C HIS A 313 12.97 -4.55 -14.51
N SER A 314 12.59 -3.69 -13.53
CA SER A 314 11.61 -2.61 -13.77
C SER A 314 12.03 -1.66 -14.88
N PHE A 315 13.30 -1.23 -14.87
CA PHE A 315 13.80 -0.36 -15.92
C PHE A 315 13.82 -1.03 -17.29
N ALA A 316 14.12 -2.33 -17.37
CA ALA A 316 14.04 -3.09 -18.63
C ALA A 316 12.58 -3.21 -19.12
N THR A 317 11.63 -3.42 -18.22
CA THR A 317 10.21 -3.45 -18.53
C THR A 317 9.71 -2.08 -19.04
N LEU A 318 10.14 -0.99 -18.38
CA LEU A 318 9.81 0.38 -18.82
C LEU A 318 10.36 0.68 -20.22
N ASP A 319 11.61 0.28 -20.50
CA ASP A 319 12.18 0.42 -21.85
C ASP A 319 11.34 -0.32 -22.91
N ALA A 320 10.80 -1.49 -22.57
CA ALA A 320 9.96 -2.28 -23.47
C ALA A 320 8.56 -1.68 -23.67
N LEU A 321 7.97 -1.11 -22.61
CA LEU A 321 6.61 -0.54 -22.64
C LEU A 321 6.58 0.87 -23.25
N HIS A 322 7.64 1.66 -23.09
CA HIS A 322 7.69 3.06 -23.49
C HIS A 322 8.87 3.35 -24.42
N PRO A 323 8.73 3.05 -25.72
CA PRO A 323 9.81 3.33 -26.69
C PRO A 323 10.24 4.80 -26.66
N GLY A 324 11.55 5.06 -26.53
CA GLY A 324 12.13 6.40 -26.44
C GLY A 324 12.33 6.92 -25.02
N HIS A 325 11.98 6.16 -24.01
CA HIS A 325 12.26 6.44 -22.59
C HIS A 325 13.37 5.49 -22.08
N ASP A 326 14.49 5.45 -22.79
CA ASP A 326 15.58 4.51 -22.55
C ASP A 326 16.80 5.14 -21.85
N GLY A 327 17.75 4.30 -21.50
CA GLY A 327 19.02 4.70 -20.89
C GLY A 327 18.83 5.26 -19.47
N ASP A 328 19.72 6.18 -19.08
CA ASP A 328 19.74 6.74 -17.72
C ASP A 328 18.54 7.63 -17.37
N LYS A 329 17.72 8.00 -18.37
CA LYS A 329 16.52 8.82 -18.20
C LYS A 329 15.26 7.99 -17.98
N ALA A 330 15.29 6.67 -18.17
CA ALA A 330 14.15 5.82 -17.81
C ALA A 330 13.81 6.05 -16.34
N ALA A 331 12.54 6.35 -16.04
CA ALA A 331 12.07 6.78 -14.74
C ALA A 331 11.03 5.80 -14.20
N LEU A 332 11.21 5.34 -12.97
CA LEU A 332 10.27 4.52 -12.22
C LEU A 332 9.47 5.43 -11.29
N SER A 333 8.17 5.48 -11.46
CA SER A 333 7.28 6.21 -10.54
C SER A 333 7.26 5.54 -9.16
N LEU A 334 7.33 6.36 -8.12
CA LEU A 334 7.38 5.95 -6.71
C LEU A 334 5.99 6.06 -6.08
N HIS A 335 5.03 5.27 -6.61
CA HIS A 335 3.63 5.36 -6.23
C HIS A 335 3.43 5.14 -4.73
N ASP A 336 3.84 4.00 -4.22
CA ASP A 336 3.63 3.58 -2.84
C ASP A 336 4.51 4.31 -1.83
N PRO A 337 5.81 4.53 -2.13
CA PRO A 337 6.69 5.28 -1.23
C PRO A 337 6.19 6.68 -0.94
N LEU A 338 5.43 7.30 -1.86
CA LEU A 338 4.86 8.63 -1.67
C LEU A 338 3.90 8.70 -0.48
N CYS A 339 3.10 7.64 -0.27
CA CYS A 339 2.18 7.55 0.87
C CYS A 339 2.92 7.45 2.21
N VAL A 340 4.05 6.75 2.23
CA VAL A 340 4.93 6.69 3.41
C VAL A 340 5.63 8.04 3.63
N TRP A 341 6.10 8.69 2.57
CA TRP A 341 6.68 10.02 2.67
C TRP A 341 5.70 11.05 3.24
N TYR A 342 4.44 10.98 2.82
CA TYR A 342 3.38 11.78 3.43
C TYR A 342 3.29 11.53 4.95
N ALA A 343 3.23 10.28 5.38
CA ALA A 343 3.14 9.94 6.80
C ALA A 343 4.33 10.44 7.63
N LEU A 344 5.53 10.48 7.04
CA LEU A 344 6.76 10.97 7.65
C LEU A 344 6.83 12.51 7.70
N THR A 345 6.22 13.19 6.73
CA THR A 345 6.37 14.64 6.52
C THR A 345 5.04 15.40 6.50
N ARG A 346 3.97 14.82 7.01
CA ARG A 346 2.60 15.36 6.95
C ARG A 346 2.41 16.74 7.58
N GLU A 347 3.32 17.15 8.46
CA GLU A 347 3.31 18.49 9.07
C GLU A 347 3.82 19.57 8.08
N SER A 348 4.36 19.18 6.93
CA SER A 348 4.79 20.13 5.91
C SER A 348 3.58 20.82 5.28
N PRO A 349 3.55 22.16 5.22
CA PRO A 349 2.48 22.91 4.59
C PRO A 349 2.44 22.76 3.04
N LEU A 350 3.43 22.07 2.47
CA LEU A 350 3.51 21.82 1.04
C LEU A 350 2.62 20.66 0.60
N TRP A 351 2.16 19.82 1.54
CA TRP A 351 1.10 18.86 1.26
C TRP A 351 -0.24 19.58 1.13
N THR A 352 -0.80 19.58 -0.06
CA THR A 352 -2.07 20.27 -0.33
C THR A 352 -3.11 19.33 -0.91
N LEU A 353 -4.35 19.58 -0.53
CA LEU A 353 -5.51 18.92 -1.11
C LEU A 353 -5.92 19.64 -2.39
N SER A 354 -6.61 18.93 -3.29
CA SER A 354 -7.26 19.57 -4.44
C SER A 354 -8.24 20.64 -4.01
N ALA A 355 -8.43 21.66 -4.85
CA ALA A 355 -9.31 22.79 -4.56
C ALA A 355 -10.78 22.37 -4.31
N GLY A 356 -11.20 21.20 -4.83
CA GLY A 356 -12.55 20.65 -4.62
C GLY A 356 -12.70 19.78 -3.38
N SER A 357 -11.61 19.51 -2.66
CA SER A 357 -11.58 18.56 -1.54
C SER A 357 -12.37 19.09 -0.32
N PRO A 358 -13.15 18.21 0.37
CA PRO A 358 -13.38 16.80 0.04
C PRO A 358 -14.31 16.61 -1.16
N GLU A 359 -13.94 15.69 -2.05
CA GLU A 359 -14.64 15.43 -3.31
C GLU A 359 -15.54 14.19 -3.23
N ASP A 360 -16.67 14.22 -3.95
CA ASP A 360 -17.48 13.03 -4.18
C ASP A 360 -16.84 12.20 -5.32
N ILE A 361 -15.87 11.36 -4.94
CA ILE A 361 -15.22 10.43 -5.84
C ILE A 361 -15.84 9.05 -5.63
N ARG A 362 -16.43 8.48 -6.67
CA ARG A 362 -17.05 7.15 -6.64
C ARG A 362 -16.31 6.21 -7.58
N VAL A 363 -16.22 4.94 -7.21
CA VAL A 363 -15.59 3.92 -8.05
C VAL A 363 -16.68 3.19 -8.82
N ASP A 364 -16.52 3.09 -10.14
CA ASP A 364 -17.40 2.25 -10.97
C ASP A 364 -17.04 0.77 -10.78
N THR A 365 -18.00 -0.03 -10.30
CA THR A 365 -17.77 -1.44 -9.95
C THR A 365 -18.27 -2.42 -11.01
N THR A 366 -19.06 -1.97 -11.97
CA THR A 366 -19.80 -2.87 -12.89
C THR A 366 -19.70 -2.51 -14.37
N GLY A 367 -19.11 -1.39 -14.71
CA GLY A 367 -19.01 -0.91 -16.09
C GLY A 367 -18.12 -1.81 -16.95
N GLN A 368 -18.61 -2.22 -18.12
CA GLN A 368 -17.87 -3.08 -19.03
C GLN A 368 -16.48 -2.53 -19.40
N TRP A 369 -16.36 -1.20 -19.55
CA TRP A 369 -15.13 -0.52 -19.96
C TRP A 369 -14.66 0.50 -18.94
N THR A 370 -15.45 0.74 -17.89
CA THR A 370 -15.21 1.77 -16.89
C THR A 370 -15.05 1.23 -15.47
N LYS A 371 -15.08 -0.09 -15.28
CA LYS A 371 -14.79 -0.72 -13.99
C LYS A 371 -13.46 -0.18 -13.44
N GLY A 372 -13.43 0.18 -12.16
CA GLY A 372 -12.28 0.78 -11.48
C GLY A 372 -12.09 2.27 -11.76
N MET A 373 -12.89 2.88 -12.64
CA MET A 373 -12.82 4.32 -12.92
C MET A 373 -13.23 5.14 -11.69
N SER A 374 -12.46 6.15 -11.36
CA SER A 374 -12.83 7.19 -10.39
C SER A 374 -13.78 8.19 -11.05
N VAL A 375 -15.06 8.10 -10.71
CA VAL A 375 -16.12 8.96 -11.26
C VAL A 375 -16.31 10.19 -10.40
N VAL A 376 -16.21 11.37 -11.00
CA VAL A 376 -16.44 12.68 -10.35
C VAL A 376 -17.46 13.49 -11.13
N ASP A 377 -18.29 14.28 -10.44
CA ASP A 377 -19.25 15.16 -11.09
C ASP A 377 -18.60 16.47 -11.54
N ARG A 378 -18.36 16.60 -12.84
CA ARG A 378 -17.76 17.80 -13.45
C ARG A 378 -18.79 18.78 -14.02
N ARG A 379 -20.11 18.57 -13.76
CA ARG A 379 -21.19 19.40 -14.31
C ARG A 379 -21.32 20.76 -13.65
N ASN A 380 -20.60 21.00 -12.53
CA ASN A 380 -20.64 22.25 -11.75
C ASN A 380 -22.07 22.68 -11.36
N ARG A 381 -22.89 21.73 -10.88
CA ARG A 381 -24.25 21.97 -10.47
C ARG A 381 -24.33 22.28 -8.98
N LYS A 382 -25.25 23.20 -8.60
CA LYS A 382 -25.53 23.51 -7.20
C LYS A 382 -26.09 22.27 -6.48
N ARG A 383 -25.47 21.88 -5.38
CA ARG A 383 -25.97 20.83 -4.49
C ARG A 383 -27.08 21.35 -3.57
N ARG A 384 -27.87 20.43 -3.07
CA ARG A 384 -29.03 20.68 -2.17
C ARG A 384 -28.76 20.09 -0.80
N ASP A 385 -29.30 20.74 0.24
CA ASP A 385 -29.21 20.29 1.64
C ASP A 385 -30.43 19.47 2.09
N ASP A 386 -31.34 19.15 1.18
CA ASP A 386 -32.55 18.41 1.44
C ASP A 386 -32.47 16.96 0.91
N ASP A 387 -33.40 16.13 1.41
CA ASP A 387 -33.59 14.73 1.01
C ASP A 387 -34.52 14.57 -0.21
N ALA A 388 -34.83 15.66 -0.92
CA ALA A 388 -35.76 15.60 -2.04
C ALA A 388 -35.21 14.64 -3.13
N VAL A 389 -35.85 13.51 -3.27
CA VAL A 389 -35.56 12.55 -4.33
C VAL A 389 -36.01 13.17 -5.63
N SER A 390 -35.09 13.44 -6.53
CA SER A 390 -35.39 13.90 -7.87
C SER A 390 -35.17 12.75 -8.84
N ALA A 391 -36.18 12.41 -9.63
CA ALA A 391 -36.08 11.42 -10.69
C ALA A 391 -34.98 11.76 -11.74
N SER A 392 -34.53 13.02 -11.77
CA SER A 392 -33.47 13.51 -12.65
C SER A 392 -32.07 13.49 -12.01
N ASP A 393 -31.94 13.09 -10.74
CA ASP A 393 -30.67 13.01 -10.03
C ASP A 393 -30.38 11.54 -9.66
N HIS A 394 -30.21 10.69 -10.66
CA HIS A 394 -29.82 9.32 -10.44
C HIS A 394 -28.47 9.26 -9.71
N GLY A 395 -28.40 8.50 -8.61
CA GLY A 395 -27.22 8.39 -7.76
C GLY A 395 -27.02 9.53 -6.77
N HIS A 396 -27.98 10.50 -6.66
CA HIS A 396 -27.97 11.57 -5.66
C HIS A 396 -26.73 12.48 -5.67
N TRP A 397 -26.17 12.75 -6.85
CA TRP A 397 -24.98 13.61 -7.02
C TRP A 397 -25.20 15.05 -6.55
N LEU A 398 -26.45 15.52 -6.57
CA LEU A 398 -26.81 16.88 -6.21
C LEU A 398 -27.20 17.02 -4.72
N SER A 399 -27.05 15.98 -3.90
CA SER A 399 -27.33 16.03 -2.47
C SER A 399 -26.06 16.22 -1.65
N ASN A 400 -26.07 17.18 -0.72
CA ASN A 400 -25.01 17.32 0.28
C ASN A 400 -25.07 16.24 1.37
N LEU A 401 -26.18 15.47 1.44
CA LEU A 401 -26.36 14.38 2.39
C LEU A 401 -25.94 13.01 1.82
N ALA A 402 -25.54 12.96 0.56
CA ALA A 402 -25.11 11.76 -0.14
C ALA A 402 -23.72 11.95 -0.76
N GLY A 403 -23.16 10.88 -1.32
CA GLY A 403 -21.85 10.90 -1.98
C GLY A 403 -20.69 10.82 -0.99
N ASN A 404 -19.53 10.51 -1.50
CA ASN A 404 -18.30 10.36 -0.74
C ASN A 404 -17.69 11.72 -0.35
N ARG A 405 -16.74 11.71 0.60
CA ARG A 405 -16.00 12.87 1.08
C ARG A 405 -14.50 12.54 1.08
N VAL A 406 -13.98 12.22 -0.10
CA VAL A 406 -12.58 11.83 -0.30
C VAL A 406 -11.70 13.08 -0.33
N GLN A 407 -10.64 13.08 0.45
CA GLN A 407 -9.62 14.13 0.44
C GLN A 407 -8.55 13.78 -0.59
N ARG A 408 -8.66 14.32 -1.80
CA ARG A 408 -7.69 14.06 -2.87
C ARG A 408 -6.45 14.94 -2.71
N MET A 409 -5.29 14.30 -2.67
CA MET A 409 -4.00 14.98 -2.62
C MET A 409 -3.62 15.49 -4.01
N GLU A 410 -3.04 16.69 -4.05
CA GLU A 410 -2.64 17.36 -5.31
C GLU A 410 -1.24 17.95 -5.24
N GLY A 411 -0.80 18.44 -4.08
CA GLY A 411 0.53 19.01 -3.89
C GLY A 411 1.38 18.21 -2.89
N SER A 412 2.70 18.25 -3.10
CA SER A 412 3.72 17.60 -2.28
C SER A 412 4.90 18.54 -1.99
N PRO A 413 5.84 18.17 -1.10
CA PRO A 413 7.07 18.92 -0.88
C PRO A 413 8.02 19.03 -2.08
N GLY A 414 7.80 18.25 -3.15
CA GLY A 414 8.50 18.38 -4.43
C GLY A 414 8.83 17.04 -5.09
N THR A 415 8.47 16.95 -6.36
CA THR A 415 8.71 15.74 -7.19
C THR A 415 10.20 15.47 -7.36
N GLU A 416 10.98 16.52 -7.57
CA GLU A 416 12.41 16.46 -7.88
C GLU A 416 13.29 15.96 -6.73
N VAL A 417 12.83 16.13 -5.48
CA VAL A 417 13.63 15.79 -4.29
C VAL A 417 13.35 14.40 -3.75
N PHE A 418 12.16 13.85 -4.06
CA PHE A 418 11.69 12.65 -3.36
C PHE A 418 12.54 11.41 -3.66
N GLY A 419 12.85 11.13 -4.92
CA GLY A 419 13.63 9.94 -5.29
C GLY A 419 15.02 9.92 -4.63
N GLY A 420 15.72 11.05 -4.61
CA GLY A 420 17.01 11.19 -3.94
C GLY A 420 16.88 11.01 -2.42
N TRP A 421 15.90 11.68 -1.81
CA TRP A 421 15.62 11.61 -0.38
C TRP A 421 15.26 10.18 0.07
N LEU A 422 14.48 9.45 -0.71
CA LEU A 422 14.15 8.05 -0.47
C LEU A 422 15.41 7.18 -0.35
N LEU A 423 16.30 7.28 -1.35
CA LEU A 423 17.55 6.50 -1.36
C LEU A 423 18.48 6.88 -0.22
N ASP A 424 18.57 8.18 0.12
CA ASP A 424 19.38 8.66 1.24
C ASP A 424 18.90 8.04 2.56
N ARG A 425 17.58 7.94 2.75
CA ARG A 425 17.00 7.29 3.93
C ARG A 425 17.27 5.80 3.99
N ILE A 426 17.09 5.08 2.89
CA ILE A 426 17.28 3.62 2.85
C ILE A 426 18.75 3.25 3.08
N PHE A 427 19.67 3.98 2.46
CA PHE A 427 21.10 3.66 2.53
C PHE A 427 21.86 4.37 3.64
N GLY A 428 21.25 5.35 4.31
CA GLY A 428 21.87 6.05 5.43
C GLY A 428 23.08 6.92 5.04
N VAL A 429 23.00 7.57 3.88
CA VAL A 429 24.08 8.38 3.30
C VAL A 429 23.62 9.77 2.94
#